data_e904e778a0f353fad30900fe689b17c4
#
_entry.id   e904e778a0f353fad30900fe689b17c4
#
_cell.length_a   1.000
_cell.length_b   1.000
_cell.length_c   1.000
_cell.angle_alpha   90.00
_cell.angle_beta   90.00
_cell.angle_gamma   90.00
#
_symmetry.space_group_name_H-M   'P 1'
#
loop_
_entity.id
_entity.type
_entity.pdbx_description
1 polymer ?
#
loop_
_entity_poly.entity_id
_entity_poly.type
_entity_poly.pdbx_seq_one_letter_code
_entity_poly.pdbx_strand_id
1 'polypeptide(L)'
;MKKKSAVPLAKQKGAVTVLVALTLPVLVGAAALAVDLAYLHVVRNELQNDADAAALAGARALYKKNVSALDWTAAADTARSAITLNRAASHALSDGQVQTGYWDTHQTTAGLQGLPMTPAATDAPAAE
;
A
#
# COMPACT_ATOMS: atom_id res chain seq x y z
N MET A 1 0.01 -24.53 71.68
CA MET A 1 0.71 -23.75 70.61
C MET A 1 0.97 -24.64 69.40
N LYS A 2 0.25 -24.46 68.26
CA LYS A 2 0.48 -25.24 67.02
C LYS A 2 1.58 -24.58 66.21
N LYS A 3 2.71 -25.27 66.02
CA LYS A 3 3.80 -24.88 65.15
C LYS A 3 3.29 -24.89 63.71
N LYS A 4 3.21 -23.72 63.05
CA LYS A 4 2.97 -23.63 61.61
C LYS A 4 4.21 -24.15 60.88
N SER A 5 4.07 -25.26 60.20
CA SER A 5 5.09 -25.80 59.31
C SER A 5 5.28 -24.82 58.14
N ALA A 6 6.43 -24.20 58.05
CA ALA A 6 6.80 -23.41 56.88
C ALA A 6 7.06 -24.37 55.69
N VAL A 7 6.25 -24.28 54.67
CA VAL A 7 6.43 -25.04 53.44
C VAL A 7 7.72 -24.53 52.74
N PRO A 8 8.69 -25.38 52.42
CA PRO A 8 9.96 -24.94 51.86
C PRO A 8 9.76 -24.34 50.44
N LEU A 9 10.16 -23.09 50.29
CA LEU A 9 10.15 -22.29 49.05
C LEU A 9 10.96 -22.90 47.88
N ALA A 10 11.72 -23.96 48.13
CA ALA A 10 12.59 -24.61 47.13
C ALA A 10 11.82 -25.32 46.00
N LYS A 11 10.57 -25.69 46.17
CA LYS A 11 9.76 -26.37 45.13
C LYS A 11 9.16 -25.45 44.09
N GLN A 12 9.15 -24.13 44.30
CA GLN A 12 8.54 -23.19 43.39
C GLN A 12 9.48 -22.71 42.25
N LYS A 13 10.79 -22.80 42.44
CA LYS A 13 11.78 -22.33 41.44
C LYS A 13 11.75 -23.13 40.14
N GLY A 14 11.48 -24.43 40.19
CA GLY A 14 11.39 -25.29 38.99
C GLY A 14 10.16 -25.00 38.12
N ALA A 15 9.02 -24.68 38.70
CA ALA A 15 7.79 -24.38 37.97
C ALA A 15 7.89 -23.07 37.17
N VAL A 16 8.53 -22.04 37.73
CA VAL A 16 8.76 -20.76 37.04
C VAL A 16 9.68 -20.94 35.85
N THR A 17 10.75 -21.74 35.97
CA THR A 17 11.68 -22.00 34.86
C THR A 17 10.99 -22.69 33.70
N VAL A 18 10.13 -23.67 33.95
CA VAL A 18 9.35 -24.36 32.92
C VAL A 18 8.38 -23.39 32.23
N LEU A 19 7.70 -22.55 33.02
CA LEU A 19 6.76 -21.55 32.47
C LEU A 19 7.49 -20.53 31.57
N VAL A 20 8.63 -20.01 32.01
CA VAL A 20 9.45 -19.10 31.22
C VAL A 20 9.96 -19.79 29.94
N ALA A 21 10.43 -21.02 30.03
CA ALA A 21 10.90 -21.78 28.87
C ALA A 21 9.81 -22.02 27.81
N LEU A 22 8.55 -22.12 28.24
CA LEU A 22 7.42 -22.28 27.31
C LEU A 22 6.92 -20.94 26.75
N THR A 23 6.93 -19.87 27.54
CA THR A 23 6.40 -18.57 27.12
C THR A 23 7.39 -17.80 26.24
N LEU A 24 8.69 -17.95 26.45
CA LEU A 24 9.72 -17.21 25.73
C LEU A 24 9.68 -17.47 24.19
N PRO A 25 9.59 -18.72 23.69
CA PRO A 25 9.45 -18.98 22.27
C PRO A 25 8.18 -18.36 21.66
N VAL A 26 7.07 -18.35 22.41
CA VAL A 26 5.82 -17.75 21.96
C VAL A 26 5.97 -16.23 21.81
N LEU A 27 6.60 -15.58 22.78
CA LEU A 27 6.87 -14.13 22.72
C LEU A 27 7.80 -13.76 21.57
N VAL A 28 8.86 -14.55 21.34
CA VAL A 28 9.77 -14.34 20.22
C VAL A 28 9.05 -14.53 18.87
N GLY A 29 8.22 -15.56 18.75
CA GLY A 29 7.40 -15.79 17.57
C GLY A 29 6.41 -14.66 17.30
N ALA A 30 5.74 -14.16 18.34
CA ALA A 30 4.83 -13.02 18.21
C ALA A 30 5.57 -11.73 17.81
N ALA A 31 6.76 -11.49 18.37
CA ALA A 31 7.59 -10.35 18.00
C ALA A 31 8.07 -10.42 16.53
N ALA A 32 8.49 -11.58 16.07
CA ALA A 32 8.87 -11.79 14.67
C ALA A 32 7.71 -11.50 13.72
N LEU A 33 6.52 -12.01 14.02
CA LEU A 33 5.32 -11.75 13.22
C LEU A 33 4.95 -10.25 13.20
N ALA A 34 5.10 -9.56 14.32
CA ALA A 34 4.83 -8.12 14.39
C ALA A 34 5.79 -7.31 13.48
N VAL A 35 7.07 -7.70 13.42
CA VAL A 35 8.05 -7.07 12.50
C VAL A 35 7.69 -7.32 11.05
N ASP A 36 7.32 -8.55 10.69
CA ASP A 36 6.90 -8.91 9.33
C ASP A 36 5.68 -8.10 8.87
N LEU A 37 4.66 -8.00 9.73
CA LEU A 37 3.48 -7.19 9.43
C LEU A 37 3.81 -5.71 9.28
N ALA A 38 4.68 -5.16 10.14
CA ALA A 38 5.14 -3.77 10.04
C ALA A 38 5.86 -3.53 8.70
N TYR A 39 6.71 -4.45 8.29
CA TYR A 39 7.41 -4.37 7.00
C TYR A 39 6.43 -4.38 5.81
N LEU A 40 5.42 -5.26 5.82
CA LEU A 40 4.39 -5.29 4.79
C LEU A 40 3.61 -3.98 4.70
N HIS A 41 3.31 -3.33 5.83
CA HIS A 41 2.67 -2.02 5.82
C HIS A 41 3.55 -0.93 5.21
N VAL A 42 4.85 -0.94 5.49
CA VAL A 42 5.79 0.02 4.87
C VAL A 42 5.81 -0.17 3.36
N VAL A 43 6.00 -1.40 2.87
CA VAL A 43 6.03 -1.70 1.43
C VAL A 43 4.73 -1.31 0.74
N ARG A 44 3.59 -1.57 1.38
CA ARG A 44 2.29 -1.16 0.84
C ARG A 44 2.17 0.36 0.69
N ASN A 45 2.63 1.12 1.69
CA ASN A 45 2.61 2.58 1.65
C ASN A 45 3.56 3.11 0.55
N GLU A 46 4.74 2.51 0.38
CA GLU A 46 5.67 2.86 -0.70
C GLU A 46 5.00 2.64 -2.06
N LEU A 47 4.42 1.47 -2.31
CA LEU A 47 3.72 1.16 -3.55
C LEU A 47 2.55 2.10 -3.82
N GLN A 48 1.81 2.49 -2.80
CA GLN A 48 0.71 3.45 -2.96
C GLN A 48 1.21 4.84 -3.32
N ASN A 49 2.26 5.32 -2.67
CA ASN A 49 2.89 6.59 -3.00
C ASN A 49 3.43 6.60 -4.44
N ASP A 50 4.01 5.49 -4.88
CA ASP A 50 4.52 5.34 -6.25
C ASP A 50 3.39 5.33 -7.27
N ALA A 51 2.29 4.65 -6.98
CA ALA A 51 1.11 4.67 -7.83
C ALA A 51 0.51 6.08 -7.95
N ASP A 52 0.42 6.80 -6.84
CA ASP A 52 -0.08 8.18 -6.81
C ASP A 52 0.86 9.13 -7.60
N ALA A 53 2.17 8.96 -7.46
CA ALA A 53 3.16 9.73 -8.21
C ALA A 53 3.06 9.46 -9.72
N ALA A 54 2.91 8.19 -10.10
CA ALA A 54 2.73 7.80 -11.50
C ALA A 54 1.42 8.33 -12.09
N ALA A 55 0.32 8.25 -11.34
CA ALA A 55 -0.96 8.81 -11.74
C ALA A 55 -0.89 10.33 -11.94
N LEU A 56 -0.24 11.04 -11.03
CA LEU A 56 -0.05 12.48 -11.14
C LEU A 56 0.85 12.88 -12.33
N ALA A 57 1.91 12.09 -12.60
CA ALA A 57 2.77 12.29 -13.75
C ALA A 57 1.99 12.11 -15.06
N GLY A 58 1.17 11.06 -15.15
CA GLY A 58 0.27 10.81 -16.28
C GLY A 58 -0.75 11.93 -16.47
N ALA A 59 -1.41 12.36 -15.39
CA ALA A 59 -2.38 13.45 -15.45
C ALA A 59 -1.77 14.77 -15.97
N ARG A 60 -0.53 15.08 -15.60
CA ARG A 60 0.19 16.24 -16.14
C ARG A 60 0.50 16.12 -17.63
N ALA A 61 0.81 14.92 -18.10
CA ALA A 61 1.11 14.67 -19.51
C ALA A 61 -0.13 14.77 -20.38
N LEU A 62 -1.32 14.55 -19.82
CA LEU A 62 -2.59 14.62 -20.52
C LEU A 62 -2.83 15.96 -21.21
N TYR A 63 -2.36 17.06 -20.61
CA TYR A 63 -2.57 18.44 -21.09
C TYR A 63 -1.31 19.07 -21.70
N LYS A 64 -0.21 18.32 -21.82
CA LYS A 64 1.12 18.90 -22.11
C LYS A 64 1.26 19.47 -23.51
N LYS A 65 0.49 19.02 -24.48
CA LYS A 65 0.71 19.33 -25.90
C LYS A 65 -0.34 20.26 -26.51
N ASN A 66 -1.56 20.22 -26.04
CA ASN A 66 -2.63 21.08 -26.56
C ASN A 66 -3.77 21.14 -25.54
N VAL A 67 -4.20 22.35 -25.18
CA VAL A 67 -5.31 22.55 -24.24
C VAL A 67 -6.65 22.08 -24.84
N SER A 68 -6.67 21.89 -26.18
CA SER A 68 -7.87 21.52 -26.92
C SER A 68 -8.06 20.02 -27.15
N ALA A 69 -7.05 19.19 -26.87
CA ALA A 69 -7.13 17.74 -27.06
C ALA A 69 -6.34 17.02 -25.96
N LEU A 70 -7.00 16.06 -25.31
CA LEU A 70 -6.39 15.22 -24.28
C LEU A 70 -5.53 14.13 -24.94
N ASP A 71 -4.25 14.04 -24.55
CA ASP A 71 -3.33 13.02 -25.06
C ASP A 71 -3.26 11.84 -24.08
N TRP A 72 -4.21 10.92 -24.21
CA TRP A 72 -4.31 9.73 -23.35
C TRP A 72 -3.13 8.77 -23.50
N THR A 73 -2.54 8.71 -24.69
CA THR A 73 -1.36 7.87 -24.95
C THR A 73 -0.15 8.43 -24.23
N ALA A 74 0.12 9.72 -24.36
CA ALA A 74 1.20 10.38 -23.64
C ALA A 74 1.03 10.28 -22.12
N ALA A 75 -0.21 10.37 -21.61
CA ALA A 75 -0.52 10.19 -20.21
C ALA A 75 -0.16 8.78 -19.72
N ALA A 76 -0.60 7.74 -20.44
CA ALA A 76 -0.31 6.35 -20.09
C ALA A 76 1.19 6.05 -20.13
N ASP A 77 1.90 6.50 -21.16
CA ASP A 77 3.34 6.27 -21.32
C ASP A 77 4.15 7.00 -20.26
N THR A 78 3.75 8.23 -19.91
CA THR A 78 4.40 8.99 -18.84
C THR A 78 4.18 8.32 -17.48
N ALA A 79 2.97 7.84 -17.21
CA ALA A 79 2.68 7.11 -15.99
C ALA A 79 3.50 5.82 -15.88
N ARG A 80 3.59 5.02 -16.95
CA ARG A 80 4.43 3.81 -16.99
C ARG A 80 5.90 4.13 -16.74
N SER A 81 6.41 5.18 -17.39
CA SER A 81 7.79 5.61 -17.20
C SER A 81 8.06 6.06 -15.76
N ALA A 82 7.09 6.73 -15.13
CA ALA A 82 7.21 7.15 -13.73
C ALA A 82 7.30 5.95 -12.76
N ILE A 83 6.57 4.86 -13.01
CA ILE A 83 6.65 3.63 -12.20
C ILE A 83 8.08 3.09 -12.17
N THR A 84 8.75 3.02 -13.32
CA THR A 84 10.10 2.46 -13.42
C THR A 84 11.19 3.32 -12.77
N LEU A 85 10.91 4.57 -12.47
CA LEU A 85 11.81 5.46 -11.74
C LEU A 85 11.75 5.27 -10.22
N ASN A 86 10.75 4.56 -9.73
CA ASN A 86 10.46 4.39 -8.32
C ASN A 86 10.96 3.04 -7.78
N ARG A 87 10.95 2.92 -6.45
CA ARG A 87 11.40 1.72 -5.74
C ARG A 87 10.45 1.42 -4.60
N ALA A 88 10.15 0.13 -4.41
CA ALA A 88 9.45 -0.36 -3.24
C ALA A 88 10.24 -1.52 -2.62
N ALA A 89 10.25 -1.63 -1.30
CA ALA A 89 11.03 -2.62 -0.57
C ALA A 89 12.52 -2.65 -0.99
N SER A 90 13.11 -1.49 -1.33
CA SER A 90 14.47 -1.34 -1.86
C SER A 90 14.70 -1.93 -3.26
N HIS A 91 13.67 -2.46 -3.93
CA HIS A 91 13.73 -2.98 -5.28
C HIS A 91 13.17 -1.97 -6.29
N ALA A 92 13.83 -1.84 -7.45
CA ALA A 92 13.30 -1.04 -8.53
C ALA A 92 12.01 -1.69 -9.07
N LEU A 93 11.00 -0.88 -9.31
CA LEU A 93 9.77 -1.34 -9.94
C LEU A 93 10.02 -1.53 -11.44
N SER A 94 9.73 -2.71 -11.96
CA SER A 94 9.98 -3.05 -13.37
C SER A 94 8.73 -2.93 -14.24
N ASP A 95 7.54 -3.00 -13.62
CA ASP A 95 6.27 -3.01 -14.34
C ASP A 95 5.12 -2.53 -13.44
N GLY A 96 4.02 -2.09 -14.09
CA GLY A 96 2.77 -1.72 -13.45
C GLY A 96 1.66 -1.56 -14.47
N GLN A 97 0.44 -1.92 -14.07
CA GLN A 97 -0.73 -1.69 -14.93
C GLN A 97 -1.18 -0.24 -14.83
N VAL A 98 -1.22 0.45 -15.95
CA VAL A 98 -1.76 1.79 -16.08
C VAL A 98 -3.05 1.71 -16.89
N GLN A 99 -4.15 2.11 -16.26
CA GLN A 99 -5.43 2.30 -16.91
C GLN A 99 -5.73 3.79 -16.98
N THR A 100 -6.05 4.27 -18.16
CA THR A 100 -6.52 5.63 -18.37
C THR A 100 -8.04 5.62 -18.40
N GLY A 101 -8.66 6.63 -17.81
CA GLY A 101 -10.10 6.74 -17.74
C GLY A 101 -10.51 8.10 -17.22
N TYR A 102 -11.79 8.37 -17.24
CA TYR A 102 -12.38 9.57 -16.66
C TYR A 102 -13.29 9.18 -15.48
N TRP A 103 -13.41 10.09 -14.55
CA TRP A 103 -14.32 9.95 -13.43
C TRP A 103 -15.57 10.77 -13.71
N ASP A 104 -16.69 10.10 -13.95
CA ASP A 104 -17.97 10.79 -14.11
C ASP A 104 -18.58 11.07 -12.74
N THR A 105 -18.58 12.32 -12.36
CA THR A 105 -19.16 12.78 -11.08
C THR A 105 -20.69 12.95 -11.14
N HIS A 106 -21.30 12.88 -12.32
CA HIS A 106 -22.73 13.10 -12.53
C HIS A 106 -23.53 11.80 -12.68
N GLN A 107 -22.84 10.67 -12.86
CA GLN A 107 -23.52 9.38 -12.99
C GLN A 107 -23.64 8.62 -11.66
N THR A 108 -24.68 7.80 -11.59
CA THR A 108 -24.98 6.94 -10.44
C THR A 108 -23.97 5.81 -10.23
N THR A 109 -23.09 5.53 -11.19
CA THR A 109 -22.06 4.51 -11.11
C THR A 109 -20.76 5.15 -10.67
N ALA A 110 -20.45 5.05 -9.37
CA ALA A 110 -19.18 5.52 -8.84
C ALA A 110 -18.05 4.63 -9.33
N GLY A 111 -16.95 5.24 -9.81
CA GLY A 111 -15.75 4.53 -10.20
C GLY A 111 -15.12 5.05 -11.50
N LEU A 112 -13.95 4.51 -11.80
CA LEU A 112 -13.27 4.80 -13.04
C LEU A 112 -14.06 4.19 -14.19
N GLN A 113 -14.58 5.04 -15.08
CA GLN A 113 -15.27 4.58 -16.27
C GLN A 113 -14.24 4.15 -17.31
N GLY A 114 -14.41 2.91 -17.79
CA GLY A 114 -13.58 2.41 -18.89
C GLY A 114 -13.82 3.26 -20.15
N LEU A 115 -12.74 3.72 -20.72
CA LEU A 115 -12.80 4.56 -21.91
C LEU A 115 -13.28 3.81 -23.14
N PRO A 116 -14.01 4.48 -24.01
CA PRO A 116 -13.56 4.63 -25.36
C PRO A 116 -12.28 5.50 -25.33
N MET A 117 -11.25 5.10 -26.05
CA MET A 117 -9.90 5.73 -26.08
C MET A 117 -9.91 7.24 -26.40
N THR A 118 -11.06 7.81 -26.64
CA THR A 118 -11.34 9.23 -26.83
C THR A 118 -12.67 9.54 -26.15
N PRO A 119 -12.70 10.33 -25.06
CA PRO A 119 -13.97 10.90 -24.62
C PRO A 119 -14.58 11.63 -25.80
N ALA A 120 -15.86 11.36 -26.08
CA ALA A 120 -16.57 12.15 -27.06
C ALA A 120 -16.43 13.63 -26.69
N ALA A 121 -16.30 14.51 -27.67
CA ALA A 121 -16.10 15.94 -27.44
C ALA A 121 -17.20 16.59 -26.56
N THR A 122 -18.30 15.89 -26.34
CA THR A 122 -19.43 16.25 -25.47
C THR A 122 -19.12 16.04 -23.98
N ASP A 123 -18.07 15.25 -23.62
CA ASP A 123 -17.73 14.93 -22.23
C ASP A 123 -16.58 15.80 -21.70
N ALA A 124 -16.04 16.69 -22.49
CA ALA A 124 -15.14 17.73 -22.01
C ALA A 124 -15.96 18.71 -21.15
N PRO A 125 -15.55 18.98 -19.88
CA PRO A 125 -16.19 20.04 -19.11
C PRO A 125 -16.14 21.31 -19.95
N ALA A 126 -17.30 21.95 -20.10
CA ALA A 126 -17.36 23.26 -20.75
C ALA A 126 -16.35 24.18 -20.03
N ALA A 127 -15.44 24.76 -20.79
CA ALA A 127 -14.52 25.75 -20.26
C ALA A 127 -15.36 26.95 -19.80
N GLU A 128 -15.52 27.09 -18.46
CA GLU A 128 -16.00 28.33 -17.83
C GLU A 128 -14.83 29.30 -17.72
#